data_cf0fc828e1b9e844de475ee5afdff5b8
#
_entry.id   cf0fc828e1b9e844de475ee5afdff5b8
#
_cell.length_a   1.000
_cell.length_b   1.000
_cell.length_c   1.000
_cell.angle_alpha   90.00
_cell.angle_beta   90.00
_cell.angle_gamma   90.00
#
_symmetry.space_group_name_H-M   'P 1'
#
loop_
_entity.id
_entity.type
_entity.pdbx_description
1 polymer ?
#
loop_
_entity_poly.entity_id
_entity_poly.type
_entity_poly.pdbx_seq_one_letter_code
_entity_poly.pdbx_strand_id
1 'polypeptide(L)'
;QVHSRRFADGAQLLGSRSPHIAAGNILLTRNVRNALVDKYFNLTNEIVAVNAIGENLLQKLNGADYDSDTLLLTDNEILIRVAKRNYGKFLVPTNLVESKKAKRFYTAGQKSDLDFKTSENLIGEIVNLSQELNTLIWDMLNNGAAMEDVYPIYCDVAKLDVMSGLEIDKAKKEFSISNSAELRILKNKYSRRDKKGRLVK
;
A
#
# COMPACT_ATOMS: atom_id res chain seq x y z
N GLN A 1 -10.71 13.02 -8.07
CA GLN A 1 -11.86 12.63 -8.91
C GLN A 1 -11.52 11.40 -9.72
N VAL A 2 -12.53 10.56 -9.96
CA VAL A 2 -12.41 9.40 -10.85
C VAL A 2 -13.54 9.44 -11.87
N HIS A 3 -13.35 8.77 -13.00
CA HIS A 3 -14.41 8.50 -13.97
C HIS A 3 -14.63 6.99 -14.05
N SER A 4 -15.81 6.55 -13.70
CA SER A 4 -16.26 5.16 -13.81
C SER A 4 -17.68 5.12 -14.34
N ARG A 5 -17.95 4.19 -15.26
CA ARG A 5 -19.31 3.95 -15.78
C ARG A 5 -20.18 3.17 -14.80
N ARG A 6 -19.58 2.51 -13.81
CA ARG A 6 -20.28 1.67 -12.82
C ARG A 6 -21.06 2.49 -11.80
N PHE A 7 -20.57 3.68 -11.46
CA PHE A 7 -21.17 4.52 -10.42
C PHE A 7 -21.88 5.74 -11.02
N ALA A 8 -22.91 6.23 -10.32
CA ALA A 8 -23.61 7.44 -10.72
C ALA A 8 -22.68 8.66 -10.74
N ASP A 9 -22.99 9.64 -11.60
CA ASP A 9 -22.29 10.92 -11.59
C ASP A 9 -22.47 11.62 -10.24
N GLY A 10 -21.41 12.18 -9.71
CA GLY A 10 -21.39 12.82 -8.39
C GLY A 10 -21.29 11.87 -7.20
N ALA A 11 -21.38 10.54 -7.40
CA ALA A 11 -21.27 9.58 -6.32
C ALA A 11 -19.96 9.72 -5.55
N GLN A 12 -20.05 9.71 -4.21
CA GLN A 12 -18.86 9.64 -3.35
C GLN A 12 -18.40 8.19 -3.27
N LEU A 13 -17.09 8.00 -3.36
CA LEU A 13 -16.47 6.68 -3.41
C LEU A 13 -15.30 6.61 -2.44
N LEU A 14 -15.13 5.41 -1.86
CA LEU A 14 -13.94 5.01 -1.15
C LEU A 14 -13.18 4.01 -2.00
N GLY A 15 -11.88 4.27 -2.18
CA GLY A 15 -10.97 3.40 -2.90
C GLY A 15 -9.90 2.80 -2.00
N SER A 16 -9.52 1.57 -2.27
CA SER A 16 -8.41 0.87 -1.64
C SER A 16 -7.74 -0.07 -2.63
N ARG A 17 -6.45 -0.28 -2.47
CA ARG A 17 -5.65 -1.21 -3.29
C ARG A 17 -4.93 -2.21 -2.39
N SER A 18 -4.78 -3.43 -2.87
CA SER A 18 -3.96 -4.45 -2.18
C SER A 18 -2.50 -4.39 -2.63
N PRO A 19 -1.54 -4.59 -1.70
CA PRO A 19 -1.75 -4.80 -0.28
C PRO A 19 -2.14 -3.51 0.44
N HIS A 20 -3.12 -3.55 1.37
CA HIS A 20 -3.50 -2.42 2.22
C HIS A 20 -2.75 -2.56 3.55
N ILE A 21 -1.72 -1.78 3.76
CA ILE A 21 -0.80 -1.90 4.91
C ILE A 21 -1.07 -0.80 5.94
N ALA A 22 -0.94 0.45 5.56
CA ALA A 22 -1.15 1.57 6.47
C ALA A 22 -2.60 2.08 6.43
N ALA A 23 -3.13 2.49 7.57
CA ALA A 23 -4.50 3.01 7.67
C ALA A 23 -4.75 4.27 6.81
N GLY A 24 -3.69 4.99 6.43
CA GLY A 24 -3.75 6.14 5.52
C GLY A 24 -3.89 5.80 4.04
N ASN A 25 -3.67 4.53 3.65
CA ASN A 25 -3.73 4.09 2.26
C ASN A 25 -5.17 3.93 1.75
N ILE A 26 -5.95 4.97 1.87
CA ILE A 26 -7.32 5.06 1.37
C ILE A 26 -7.51 6.28 0.49
N LEU A 27 -8.35 6.14 -0.53
CA LEU A 27 -8.73 7.20 -1.44
C LEU A 27 -10.20 7.58 -1.23
N LEU A 28 -10.46 8.79 -0.74
CA LEU A 28 -11.79 9.39 -0.81
C LEU A 28 -11.90 10.23 -2.08
N THR A 29 -12.87 9.90 -2.91
CA THR A 29 -13.01 10.53 -4.21
C THR A 29 -14.48 10.73 -4.59
N ARG A 30 -14.71 11.38 -5.71
CA ARG A 30 -16.03 11.53 -6.33
C ARG A 30 -15.97 11.00 -7.75
N ASN A 31 -17.00 10.24 -8.13
CA ASN A 31 -17.19 9.91 -9.53
C ASN A 31 -17.65 11.15 -10.32
N VAL A 32 -16.95 11.46 -11.39
CA VAL A 32 -17.30 12.55 -12.29
C VAL A 32 -17.34 11.99 -13.70
N ARG A 33 -18.53 11.92 -14.28
CA ARG A 33 -18.71 11.48 -15.66
C ARG A 33 -18.15 12.54 -16.60
N ASN A 34 -17.31 12.12 -17.53
CA ASN A 34 -16.70 13.00 -18.51
C ASN A 34 -17.09 12.54 -19.91
N ALA A 35 -17.88 13.39 -20.59
CA ALA A 35 -18.40 13.07 -21.91
C ALA A 35 -17.30 12.87 -22.97
N LEU A 36 -16.15 13.52 -22.84
CA LEU A 36 -15.02 13.31 -23.75
C LEU A 36 -14.36 11.95 -23.52
N VAL A 37 -14.23 11.53 -22.26
CA VAL A 37 -13.74 10.21 -21.94
C VAL A 37 -14.69 9.13 -22.47
N ASP A 38 -16.01 9.32 -22.27
CA ASP A 38 -17.02 8.40 -22.81
C ASP A 38 -17.04 8.35 -24.34
N LYS A 39 -16.73 9.48 -25.00
CA LYS A 39 -16.74 9.59 -26.47
C LYS A 39 -15.50 8.96 -27.13
N TYR A 40 -14.32 9.21 -26.55
CA TYR A 40 -13.07 8.87 -27.20
C TYR A 40 -12.40 7.59 -26.66
N PHE A 41 -12.77 7.17 -25.46
CA PHE A 41 -12.23 5.97 -24.82
C PHE A 41 -13.34 4.93 -24.63
N ASN A 42 -13.16 3.77 -25.22
CA ASN A 42 -14.11 2.67 -25.06
C ASN A 42 -13.88 1.93 -23.72
N LEU A 43 -14.04 2.66 -22.61
CA LEU A 43 -13.87 2.08 -21.27
C LEU A 43 -15.06 1.19 -20.94
N THR A 44 -14.78 0.03 -20.36
CA THR A 44 -15.81 -0.85 -19.78
C THR A 44 -16.24 -0.35 -18.40
N ASN A 45 -17.25 -0.98 -17.81
CA ASN A 45 -17.68 -0.68 -16.43
C ASN A 45 -16.62 -1.04 -15.38
N GLU A 46 -15.66 -1.87 -15.74
CA GLU A 46 -14.58 -2.33 -14.83
C GLU A 46 -13.35 -1.43 -14.88
N ILE A 47 -13.29 -0.50 -15.82
CA ILE A 47 -12.16 0.43 -15.94
C ILE A 47 -12.49 1.74 -15.26
N VAL A 48 -11.54 2.21 -14.48
CA VAL A 48 -11.62 3.50 -13.76
C VAL A 48 -10.50 4.39 -14.24
N ALA A 49 -10.86 5.54 -14.82
CA ALA A 49 -9.89 6.59 -15.10
C ALA A 49 -9.75 7.49 -13.87
N VAL A 50 -8.53 7.74 -13.44
CA VAL A 50 -8.23 8.54 -12.25
C VAL A 50 -7.61 9.88 -12.61
N ASN A 51 -8.02 10.94 -11.87
CA ASN A 51 -7.38 12.23 -11.99
C ASN A 51 -6.17 12.29 -11.05
N ALA A 52 -4.99 12.38 -11.64
CA ALA A 52 -3.71 12.45 -10.90
C ALA A 52 -3.29 13.88 -10.55
N ILE A 53 -4.08 14.90 -10.93
CA ILE A 53 -3.74 16.30 -10.67
C ILE A 53 -4.17 16.67 -9.25
N GLY A 54 -3.26 17.24 -8.49
CA GLY A 54 -3.53 17.82 -7.17
C GLY A 54 -3.43 16.87 -5.99
N GLU A 55 -3.40 15.57 -6.20
CA GLU A 55 -3.25 14.56 -5.14
C GLU A 55 -2.34 13.42 -5.57
N ASN A 56 -1.44 13.00 -4.69
CA ASN A 56 -0.57 11.86 -4.97
C ASN A 56 -1.31 10.54 -4.78
N LEU A 57 -2.09 10.15 -5.79
CA LEU A 57 -2.87 8.92 -5.79
C LEU A 57 -2.02 7.67 -5.69
N LEU A 58 -0.85 7.67 -6.35
CA LEU A 58 0.04 6.52 -6.38
C LEU A 58 0.46 6.13 -4.97
N GLN A 59 0.83 7.11 -4.15
CA GLN A 59 1.22 6.86 -2.76
C GLN A 59 0.03 6.48 -1.87
N LYS A 60 -1.10 7.16 -2.03
CA LYS A 60 -2.33 6.81 -1.30
C LYS A 60 -2.83 5.41 -1.58
N LEU A 61 -2.57 4.90 -2.76
CA LEU A 61 -2.91 3.55 -3.18
C LEU A 61 -1.71 2.59 -3.07
N ASN A 62 -0.86 2.84 -2.10
CA ASN A 62 0.28 1.98 -1.76
C ASN A 62 1.21 1.69 -2.94
N GLY A 63 1.72 2.77 -3.55
CA GLY A 63 2.62 2.67 -4.69
C GLY A 63 1.97 2.14 -5.97
N ALA A 64 0.69 2.47 -6.20
CA ALA A 64 0.02 2.13 -7.45
C ALA A 64 0.73 2.72 -8.67
N ASP A 65 0.65 2.01 -9.78
CA ASP A 65 1.07 2.50 -11.09
C ASP A 65 -0.16 2.75 -11.98
N TYR A 66 -0.01 3.52 -13.06
CA TYR A 66 -1.08 3.75 -14.04
C TYR A 66 -1.07 2.70 -15.17
N ASP A 67 -0.52 1.52 -14.91
CA ASP A 67 -0.33 0.46 -15.89
C ASP A 67 -1.33 -0.71 -15.76
N SER A 68 -2.55 -0.42 -15.30
CA SER A 68 -3.63 -1.39 -15.11
C SER A 68 -3.69 -2.04 -13.73
N ASP A 69 -3.26 -1.33 -12.70
CA ASP A 69 -3.45 -1.77 -11.32
C ASP A 69 -4.93 -1.96 -10.97
N THR A 70 -5.21 -2.93 -10.10
CA THR A 70 -6.57 -3.19 -9.63
C THR A 70 -6.90 -2.34 -8.42
N LEU A 71 -8.04 -1.68 -8.46
CA LEU A 71 -8.57 -0.82 -7.39
C LEU A 71 -9.94 -1.32 -6.94
N LEU A 72 -10.11 -1.52 -5.65
CA LEU A 72 -11.43 -1.69 -5.05
C LEU A 72 -12.08 -0.31 -4.88
N LEU A 73 -13.27 -0.13 -5.44
CA LEU A 73 -14.11 1.05 -5.23
C LEU A 73 -15.44 0.64 -4.63
N THR A 74 -15.92 1.44 -3.66
CA THR A 74 -17.25 1.25 -3.05
C THR A 74 -17.92 2.58 -2.78
N ASP A 75 -19.24 2.59 -2.92
CA ASP A 75 -20.14 3.68 -2.53
C ASP A 75 -20.86 3.41 -1.21
N ASN A 76 -20.40 2.43 -0.44
CA ASN A 76 -20.97 2.12 0.86
C ASN A 76 -20.87 3.31 1.81
N GLU A 77 -22.04 3.84 2.22
CA GLU A 77 -22.15 5.07 3.01
C GLU A 77 -21.50 4.96 4.38
N ILE A 78 -21.54 3.77 5.01
CA ILE A 78 -20.94 3.56 6.33
C ILE A 78 -19.42 3.68 6.22
N LEU A 79 -18.82 2.97 5.25
CA LEU A 79 -17.38 3.00 5.01
C LEU A 79 -16.90 4.40 4.62
N ILE A 80 -17.64 5.10 3.74
CA ILE A 80 -17.33 6.48 3.36
C ILE A 80 -17.38 7.42 4.57
N ARG A 81 -18.39 7.27 5.42
CA ARG A 81 -18.53 8.09 6.64
C ARG A 81 -17.36 7.87 7.62
N VAL A 82 -16.97 6.62 7.84
CA VAL A 82 -15.81 6.29 8.69
C VAL A 82 -14.53 6.84 8.08
N ALA A 83 -14.32 6.65 6.79
CA ALA A 83 -13.16 7.17 6.08
C ALA A 83 -13.08 8.70 6.17
N LYS A 84 -14.17 9.43 5.99
CA LYS A 84 -14.22 10.91 6.13
C LYS A 84 -13.81 11.39 7.50
N ARG A 85 -14.22 10.70 8.57
CA ARG A 85 -13.85 11.05 9.95
C ARG A 85 -12.35 10.93 10.21
N ASN A 86 -11.69 10.05 9.48
CA ASN A 86 -10.29 9.69 9.68
C ASN A 86 -9.37 10.19 8.57
N TYR A 87 -9.93 10.76 7.50
CA TYR A 87 -9.14 11.24 6.36
C TYR A 87 -8.14 12.32 6.78
N GLY A 88 -6.90 12.15 6.38
CA GLY A 88 -5.80 13.06 6.71
C GLY A 88 -5.24 12.92 8.13
N LYS A 89 -5.79 12.06 8.99
CA LYS A 89 -5.28 11.82 10.34
C LYS A 89 -4.15 10.80 10.41
N PHE A 90 -4.06 9.93 9.42
CA PHE A 90 -3.05 8.88 9.35
C PHE A 90 -2.00 9.23 8.32
N LEU A 91 -0.78 8.76 8.56
CA LEU A 91 0.32 8.90 7.61
C LEU A 91 -0.01 8.16 6.31
N VAL A 92 0.42 8.74 5.19
CA VAL A 92 0.50 8.07 3.91
C VAL A 92 1.99 7.89 3.62
N PRO A 93 2.55 6.71 3.88
CA PRO A 93 3.97 6.47 3.65
C PRO A 93 4.30 6.64 2.18
N THR A 94 5.44 7.25 1.91
CA THR A 94 5.92 7.48 0.54
C THR A 94 7.25 6.78 0.32
N ASN A 95 7.40 6.18 -0.84
CA ASN A 95 8.60 5.50 -1.24
C ASN A 95 9.37 6.35 -2.25
N LEU A 96 10.42 7.03 -1.80
CA LEU A 96 11.27 7.92 -2.60
C LEU A 96 12.70 7.37 -2.66
N VAL A 97 12.87 6.17 -3.17
CA VAL A 97 14.21 5.60 -3.37
C VAL A 97 14.66 5.81 -4.81
N GLU A 98 15.73 6.57 -4.98
CA GLU A 98 16.36 6.70 -6.28
C GLU A 98 17.11 5.42 -6.65
N SER A 99 16.83 4.89 -7.82
CA SER A 99 17.57 3.77 -8.40
C SER A 99 18.53 4.28 -9.46
N LYS A 100 19.77 3.81 -9.44
CA LYS A 100 20.70 4.03 -10.53
C LYS A 100 20.32 3.13 -11.70
N LYS A 101 20.19 3.71 -12.91
CA LYS A 101 19.94 2.92 -14.12
C LYS A 101 21.16 2.04 -14.39
N ALA A 102 21.00 0.72 -14.27
CA ALA A 102 22.01 -0.24 -14.71
C ALA A 102 21.79 -0.56 -16.20
N LYS A 103 22.85 -0.49 -17.00
CA LYS A 103 22.80 -1.00 -18.38
C LYS A 103 22.99 -2.50 -18.35
N ARG A 104 22.01 -3.25 -18.82
CA ARG A 104 22.09 -4.70 -19.01
C ARG A 104 21.95 -5.04 -20.48
N PHE A 105 22.68 -6.06 -20.92
CA PHE A 105 22.49 -6.63 -22.25
C PHE A 105 21.54 -7.81 -22.18
N TYR A 106 20.77 -8.03 -23.22
CA TYR A 106 19.77 -9.11 -23.28
C TYR A 106 20.42 -10.47 -23.57
N THR A 107 21.38 -10.88 -22.74
CA THR A 107 22.07 -12.17 -22.80
C THR A 107 21.53 -13.13 -21.75
N ALA A 108 21.63 -14.43 -21.99
CA ALA A 108 21.17 -15.45 -21.06
C ALA A 108 21.78 -15.31 -19.66
N GLY A 109 23.09 -15.06 -19.57
CA GLY A 109 23.77 -14.89 -18.28
C GLY A 109 23.28 -13.66 -17.49
N GLN A 110 23.04 -12.53 -18.16
CA GLN A 110 22.54 -11.34 -17.46
C GLN A 110 21.06 -11.44 -17.08
N LYS A 111 20.26 -12.19 -17.85
CA LYS A 111 18.91 -12.53 -17.45
C LYS A 111 18.90 -13.40 -16.20
N SER A 112 19.65 -14.51 -16.19
CA SER A 112 19.77 -15.37 -15.02
C SER A 112 20.25 -14.64 -13.78
N ASP A 113 21.24 -13.72 -13.92
CA ASP A 113 21.71 -12.91 -12.79
C ASP A 113 20.61 -11.98 -12.25
N LEU A 114 19.84 -11.38 -13.14
CA LEU A 114 18.70 -10.56 -12.75
C LEU A 114 17.61 -11.37 -12.05
N ASP A 115 17.21 -12.50 -12.64
CA ASP A 115 16.20 -13.39 -12.09
C ASP A 115 16.60 -13.88 -10.70
N PHE A 116 17.86 -14.26 -10.52
CA PHE A 116 18.39 -14.66 -9.22
C PHE A 116 18.33 -13.54 -8.19
N LYS A 117 18.74 -12.31 -8.57
CA LYS A 117 18.72 -11.15 -7.68
C LYS A 117 17.31 -10.67 -7.31
N THR A 118 16.34 -10.91 -8.18
CA THR A 118 14.95 -10.44 -7.98
C THR A 118 14.01 -11.55 -7.50
N SER A 119 14.46 -12.82 -7.44
CA SER A 119 13.65 -13.97 -7.03
C SER A 119 13.28 -13.95 -5.55
N GLU A 120 14.17 -13.45 -4.70
CA GLU A 120 13.88 -13.31 -3.28
C GLU A 120 13.05 -12.04 -3.03
N ASN A 121 11.84 -12.20 -2.54
CA ASN A 121 11.03 -11.09 -2.04
C ASN A 121 10.52 -11.38 -0.63
N LEU A 122 10.38 -10.32 0.14
CA LEU A 122 9.93 -10.36 1.52
C LEU A 122 8.48 -9.87 1.69
N ILE A 123 7.75 -9.67 0.58
CA ILE A 123 6.41 -9.06 0.59
C ILE A 123 5.48 -9.81 1.54
N GLY A 124 5.43 -11.14 1.45
CA GLY A 124 4.55 -11.96 2.30
C GLY A 124 4.86 -11.80 3.79
N GLU A 125 6.15 -11.80 4.17
CA GLU A 125 6.55 -11.64 5.56
C GLU A 125 6.26 -10.23 6.09
N ILE A 126 6.48 -9.21 5.27
CA ILE A 126 6.20 -7.80 5.60
C ILE A 126 4.70 -7.60 5.78
N VAL A 127 3.88 -8.08 4.86
CA VAL A 127 2.42 -7.95 4.91
C VAL A 127 1.86 -8.68 6.13
N ASN A 128 2.32 -9.90 6.43
CA ASN A 128 1.86 -10.66 7.59
C ASN A 128 2.17 -9.91 8.89
N LEU A 129 3.41 -9.42 9.06
CA LEU A 129 3.77 -8.64 10.25
C LEU A 129 2.95 -7.36 10.35
N SER A 130 2.69 -6.66 9.23
CA SER A 130 1.87 -5.45 9.25
C SER A 130 0.44 -5.73 9.66
N GLN A 131 -0.15 -6.86 9.27
CA GLN A 131 -1.49 -7.27 9.69
C GLN A 131 -1.54 -7.61 11.19
N GLU A 132 -0.51 -8.28 11.71
CA GLU A 132 -0.38 -8.54 13.15
C GLU A 132 -0.32 -7.24 13.94
N LEU A 133 0.49 -6.28 13.50
CA LEU A 133 0.62 -4.98 14.17
C LEU A 133 -0.64 -4.12 14.06
N ASN A 134 -1.30 -4.10 12.93
CA ASN A 134 -2.59 -3.43 12.79
C ASN A 134 -3.64 -4.04 13.73
N THR A 135 -3.69 -5.38 13.83
CA THR A 135 -4.58 -6.06 14.77
C THR A 135 -4.27 -5.66 16.22
N LEU A 136 -2.99 -5.62 16.59
CA LEU A 136 -2.55 -5.18 17.91
C LEU A 136 -2.98 -3.73 18.21
N ILE A 137 -2.78 -2.82 17.27
CA ILE A 137 -3.20 -1.41 17.40
C ILE A 137 -4.70 -1.32 17.70
N TRP A 138 -5.53 -2.00 16.89
CA TRP A 138 -6.97 -1.95 17.06
C TRP A 138 -7.44 -2.65 18.34
N ASP A 139 -6.79 -3.73 18.75
CA ASP A 139 -7.05 -4.38 20.03
C ASP A 139 -6.76 -3.42 21.20
N MET A 140 -5.62 -2.78 21.21
CA MET A 140 -5.26 -1.79 22.23
C MET A 140 -6.25 -0.63 22.29
N LEU A 141 -6.62 -0.04 21.13
CA LEU A 141 -7.58 1.06 21.05
C LEU A 141 -8.98 0.65 21.52
N ASN A 142 -9.43 -0.55 21.18
CA ASN A 142 -10.71 -1.08 21.63
C ASN A 142 -10.74 -1.37 23.13
N ASN A 143 -9.58 -1.64 23.72
CA ASN A 143 -9.41 -1.81 25.17
C ASN A 143 -9.10 -0.49 25.91
N GLY A 144 -9.24 0.66 25.25
CA GLY A 144 -9.18 1.98 25.85
C GLY A 144 -7.79 2.63 25.88
N ALA A 145 -6.81 2.08 25.15
CA ALA A 145 -5.53 2.76 24.95
C ALA A 145 -5.69 4.08 24.18
N ALA A 146 -4.87 5.06 24.50
CA ALA A 146 -4.84 6.32 23.76
C ALA A 146 -4.07 6.17 22.42
N MET A 147 -4.28 7.12 21.51
CA MET A 147 -3.54 7.14 20.24
C MET A 147 -2.03 7.26 20.44
N GLU A 148 -1.61 7.97 21.48
CA GLU A 148 -0.21 8.14 21.85
C GLU A 148 0.47 6.81 22.21
N ASP A 149 -0.27 5.89 22.85
CA ASP A 149 0.24 4.58 23.25
C ASP A 149 0.50 3.67 22.03
N VAL A 150 -0.33 3.79 20.99
CA VAL A 150 -0.23 2.96 19.77
C VAL A 150 0.61 3.62 18.67
N TYR A 151 0.91 4.89 18.79
CA TYR A 151 1.64 5.63 17.76
C TYR A 151 3.01 5.04 17.40
N PRO A 152 3.83 4.54 18.36
CA PRO A 152 5.08 3.86 18.01
C PRO A 152 4.89 2.61 17.17
N ILE A 153 3.82 1.83 17.45
CA ILE A 153 3.49 0.63 16.65
C ILE A 153 3.04 1.07 15.26
N TYR A 154 2.24 2.12 15.17
CA TYR A 154 1.80 2.68 13.91
C TYR A 154 2.97 3.18 13.04
N CYS A 155 4.00 3.78 13.64
CA CYS A 155 5.22 4.14 12.92
C CYS A 155 5.95 2.92 12.35
N ASP A 156 5.94 1.79 13.06
CA ASP A 156 6.52 0.55 12.55
C ASP A 156 5.68 -0.06 11.40
N VAL A 157 4.35 0.07 11.47
CA VAL A 157 3.48 -0.27 10.31
C VAL A 157 3.79 0.61 9.11
N ALA A 158 4.01 1.91 9.30
CA ALA A 158 4.40 2.82 8.21
C ALA A 158 5.76 2.44 7.60
N LYS A 159 6.72 1.99 8.41
CA LYS A 159 7.99 1.42 7.89
C LYS A 159 7.76 0.18 7.04
N LEU A 160 6.91 -0.75 7.51
CA LEU A 160 6.57 -1.96 6.77
C LEU A 160 5.89 -1.63 5.44
N ASP A 161 5.09 -0.56 5.37
CA ASP A 161 4.48 -0.09 4.13
C ASP A 161 5.53 0.36 3.11
N VAL A 162 6.50 1.18 3.54
CA VAL A 162 7.64 1.58 2.71
C VAL A 162 8.45 0.36 2.24
N MET A 163 8.73 -0.57 3.16
CA MET A 163 9.48 -1.79 2.84
C MET A 163 8.72 -2.66 1.81
N SER A 164 7.40 -2.77 1.94
CA SER A 164 6.56 -3.46 0.95
C SER A 164 6.66 -2.83 -0.43
N GLY A 165 6.59 -1.50 -0.52
CA GLY A 165 6.76 -0.78 -1.77
C GLY A 165 8.13 -1.02 -2.42
N LEU A 166 9.20 -1.07 -1.61
CA LEU A 166 10.55 -1.39 -2.10
C LEU A 166 10.65 -2.81 -2.66
N GLU A 167 10.04 -3.79 -1.99
CA GLU A 167 10.03 -5.18 -2.46
C GLU A 167 9.20 -5.36 -3.73
N ILE A 168 8.08 -4.64 -3.86
CA ILE A 168 7.25 -4.64 -5.09
C ILE A 168 8.05 -4.09 -6.27
N ASP A 169 8.78 -2.99 -6.04
CA ASP A 169 9.56 -2.33 -7.08
C ASP A 169 10.89 -3.02 -7.38
N LYS A 170 11.33 -3.97 -6.55
CA LYS A 170 12.62 -4.67 -6.68
C LYS A 170 12.79 -5.36 -8.04
N ALA A 171 11.71 -5.88 -8.60
CA ALA A 171 11.72 -6.50 -9.92
C ALA A 171 11.88 -5.48 -11.06
N LYS A 172 11.47 -4.23 -10.84
CA LYS A 172 11.53 -3.14 -11.83
C LYS A 172 12.81 -2.30 -11.68
N LYS A 173 13.33 -2.23 -10.45
CA LYS A 173 14.44 -1.36 -10.07
C LYS A 173 15.43 -2.15 -9.22
N GLU A 174 16.68 -2.24 -9.64
CA GLU A 174 17.72 -2.85 -8.83
C GLU A 174 18.11 -1.92 -7.67
N PHE A 175 17.47 -2.08 -6.54
CA PHE A 175 17.85 -1.40 -5.31
C PHE A 175 19.02 -2.09 -4.64
N SER A 176 19.97 -1.31 -4.12
CA SER A 176 21.04 -1.81 -3.24
C SER A 176 20.57 -2.04 -1.80
N ILE A 177 19.30 -1.69 -1.50
CA ILE A 177 18.72 -1.79 -0.16
C ILE A 177 18.16 -3.19 0.04
N SER A 178 18.51 -3.80 1.18
CA SER A 178 17.90 -5.04 1.67
C SER A 178 17.05 -4.78 2.88
N ASN A 179 15.79 -5.20 2.84
CA ASN A 179 14.85 -5.08 3.96
C ASN A 179 15.03 -6.17 5.04
N SER A 180 15.88 -7.17 4.80
CA SER A 180 16.00 -8.36 5.67
C SER A 180 16.42 -8.03 7.10
N ALA A 181 17.36 -7.11 7.27
CA ALA A 181 17.86 -6.73 8.59
C ALA A 181 16.80 -5.99 9.42
N GLU A 182 16.13 -5.00 8.82
CA GLU A 182 15.08 -4.23 9.49
C GLU A 182 13.87 -5.10 9.80
N LEU A 183 13.46 -5.96 8.86
CA LEU A 183 12.36 -6.90 9.09
C LEU A 183 12.65 -7.84 10.27
N ARG A 184 13.89 -8.33 10.39
CA ARG A 184 14.31 -9.15 11.53
C ARG A 184 14.24 -8.39 12.84
N ILE A 185 14.65 -7.11 12.86
CA ILE A 185 14.55 -6.25 14.04
C ILE A 185 13.09 -6.09 14.46
N LEU A 186 12.20 -5.76 13.52
CA LEU A 186 10.78 -5.59 13.79
C LEU A 186 10.13 -6.91 14.27
N LYS A 187 10.42 -8.03 13.63
CA LYS A 187 9.94 -9.34 14.08
C LYS A 187 10.39 -9.66 15.52
N ASN A 188 11.65 -9.39 15.85
CA ASN A 188 12.15 -9.63 17.21
C ASN A 188 11.50 -8.70 18.23
N LYS A 189 11.23 -7.43 17.86
CA LYS A 189 10.57 -6.45 18.72
C LYS A 189 9.16 -6.89 19.12
N TYR A 190 8.41 -7.48 18.20
CA TYR A 190 7.01 -7.89 18.39
C TYR A 190 6.81 -9.39 18.63
N SER A 191 7.90 -10.18 18.64
CA SER A 191 7.77 -11.61 18.94
C SER A 191 7.32 -11.82 20.38
N ARG A 192 6.23 -12.58 20.55
CA ARG A 192 5.79 -13.02 21.87
C ARG A 192 6.80 -14.04 22.41
N ARG A 193 7.30 -13.83 23.61
CA ARG A 193 8.18 -14.77 24.29
C ARG A 193 7.50 -15.29 25.54
N ASP A 194 7.66 -16.57 25.82
CA ASP A 194 7.24 -17.17 27.07
C ASP A 194 8.11 -16.68 28.24
N LYS A 195 7.73 -17.05 29.48
CA LYS A 195 8.48 -16.69 30.68
C LYS A 195 9.94 -17.22 30.70
N LYS A 196 10.27 -18.14 29.77
CA LYS A 196 11.62 -18.70 29.60
C LYS A 196 12.36 -18.07 28.40
N GLY A 197 11.81 -17.00 27.81
CA GLY A 197 12.40 -16.28 26.66
C GLY A 197 12.29 -16.99 25.31
N ARG A 198 11.50 -18.07 25.19
CA ARG A 198 11.29 -18.80 23.94
C ARG A 198 10.16 -18.15 23.14
N LEU A 199 10.31 -18.12 21.82
CA LEU A 199 9.26 -17.64 20.91
C LEU A 199 7.99 -18.47 21.09
N VAL A 200 6.87 -17.79 21.33
CA VAL A 200 5.53 -18.40 21.33
C VAL A 200 4.99 -18.21 19.90
N LYS A 201 4.67 -19.34 19.26
CA LYS A 201 4.01 -19.34 17.96
C LYS A 201 2.54 -18.99 18.10
#